data_76d9357d4741482cd22e93367e21cfe7
#
_entry.id   76d9357d4741482cd22e93367e21cfe7
#
_cell.length_a   1.000
_cell.length_b   1.000
_cell.length_c   1.000
_cell.angle_alpha   90.00
_cell.angle_beta   90.00
_cell.angle_gamma   90.00
#
_symmetry.space_group_name_H-M   'P 1'
#
loop_
_entity.id
_entity.type
_entity.pdbx_description
1 polymer ?
#
loop_
_entity_poly.entity_id
_entity_poly.type
_entity_poly.pdbx_seq_one_letter_code
_entity_poly.pdbx_strand_id
1 'polypeptide(L)'
;GVTGVTGSTGATGVSANYLSVTQTTSSGNNLAVANNANLLASGTLNVNQTVLGTFSGGTFTFTNGGTFLILYGFSPANGGNSSCALRLSGNTITGSINHGSGGQQTLISNALLLTVGAGDTLEIFNNTGSSIQIGTQNPAGQQATVAYLTIVQVS
;
A
#
# COMPACT_ATOMS: atom_id res chain seq x y z
N GLY A 1 -16.36 6.49 -58.18
CA GLY A 1 -15.26 6.62 -57.23
C GLY A 1 -15.45 5.61 -56.10
N VAL A 2 -14.40 4.84 -55.79
CA VAL A 2 -14.41 3.87 -54.67
C VAL A 2 -14.19 4.65 -53.39
N THR A 3 -15.14 4.60 -52.44
CA THR A 3 -15.02 5.21 -51.13
C THR A 3 -13.96 4.45 -50.34
N GLY A 4 -12.92 5.15 -49.85
CA GLY A 4 -11.87 4.55 -49.07
C GLY A 4 -12.39 3.96 -47.75
N VAL A 5 -11.78 2.86 -47.28
CA VAL A 5 -12.11 2.19 -46.03
C VAL A 5 -11.87 3.15 -44.88
N THR A 6 -12.87 3.32 -44.00
CA THR A 6 -12.74 4.11 -42.79
C THR A 6 -11.64 3.49 -41.91
N GLY A 7 -10.63 4.28 -41.50
CA GLY A 7 -9.56 3.82 -40.64
C GLY A 7 -10.10 3.28 -39.31
N SER A 8 -9.44 2.28 -38.77
CA SER A 8 -9.78 1.70 -37.45
C SER A 8 -9.73 2.77 -36.37
N THR A 9 -10.76 2.83 -35.53
CA THR A 9 -10.77 3.67 -34.34
C THR A 9 -9.57 3.28 -33.44
N GLY A 10 -8.74 4.26 -33.08
CA GLY A 10 -7.61 4.03 -32.17
C GLY A 10 -8.10 3.39 -30.86
N ALA A 11 -7.28 2.53 -30.30
CA ALA A 11 -7.58 1.90 -29.01
C ALA A 11 -7.89 2.97 -27.96
N THR A 12 -9.05 2.87 -27.33
CA THR A 12 -9.41 3.73 -26.19
C THR A 12 -8.38 3.50 -25.10
N GLY A 13 -7.68 4.54 -24.67
CA GLY A 13 -6.73 4.44 -23.57
C GLY A 13 -7.41 3.84 -22.34
N VAL A 14 -6.89 2.73 -21.83
CA VAL A 14 -7.40 2.13 -20.59
C VAL A 14 -7.10 3.08 -19.44
N SER A 15 -8.13 3.58 -18.81
CA SER A 15 -8.02 4.28 -17.53
C SER A 15 -7.51 3.26 -16.48
N ALA A 16 -6.30 3.43 -15.96
CA ALA A 16 -5.80 2.54 -14.93
C ALA A 16 -6.67 2.67 -13.67
N ASN A 17 -7.25 1.57 -13.24
CA ASN A 17 -7.93 1.52 -11.95
C ASN A 17 -6.89 1.49 -10.84
N TYR A 18 -7.01 2.37 -9.86
CA TYR A 18 -6.06 2.44 -8.74
C TYR A 18 -6.72 2.86 -7.44
N LEU A 19 -6.06 2.48 -6.36
CA LEU A 19 -6.39 2.86 -4.99
C LEU A 19 -5.12 3.36 -4.30
N SER A 20 -5.24 4.34 -3.43
CA SER A 20 -4.14 4.81 -2.57
C SER A 20 -4.64 5.07 -1.16
N VAL A 21 -3.95 4.47 -0.19
CA VAL A 21 -4.18 4.65 1.25
C VAL A 21 -2.91 5.13 1.90
N THR A 22 -3.01 6.12 2.77
CA THR A 22 -1.89 6.60 3.58
C THR A 22 -2.23 6.62 5.06
N GLN A 23 -1.26 6.26 5.89
CA GLN A 23 -1.26 6.52 7.32
C GLN A 23 -0.36 7.72 7.56
N THR A 24 -0.86 8.73 8.26
CA THR A 24 -0.10 9.93 8.60
C THR A 24 0.07 10.06 10.10
N THR A 25 1.16 10.71 10.52
CA THR A 25 1.35 11.19 11.91
C THR A 25 1.79 12.65 11.89
N SER A 26 1.47 13.38 12.97
CA SER A 26 2.04 14.71 13.19
C SER A 26 3.45 14.62 13.78
N SER A 27 4.23 15.68 13.64
CA SER A 27 5.60 15.77 14.15
C SER A 27 5.70 15.34 15.62
N GLY A 28 6.67 14.48 15.93
CA GLY A 28 6.93 13.97 17.27
C GLY A 28 5.93 12.93 17.79
N ASN A 29 4.86 12.64 17.05
CA ASN A 29 3.89 11.62 17.41
C ASN A 29 4.16 10.34 16.61
N ASN A 30 4.79 9.38 17.25
CA ASN A 30 4.99 8.07 16.66
C ASN A 30 3.75 7.19 16.91
N LEU A 31 3.36 6.42 15.90
CA LEU A 31 2.29 5.44 15.99
C LEU A 31 2.88 4.09 16.39
N ALA A 32 2.45 3.56 17.52
CA ALA A 32 2.82 2.21 17.95
C ALA A 32 2.03 1.16 17.15
N VAL A 33 2.74 0.21 16.56
CA VAL A 33 2.16 -0.91 15.80
C VAL A 33 2.62 -2.22 16.45
N ALA A 34 1.70 -2.96 17.03
CA ALA A 34 2.00 -4.25 17.66
C ALA A 34 2.53 -5.25 16.62
N ASN A 35 3.22 -6.30 17.09
CA ASN A 35 3.64 -7.40 16.22
C ASN A 35 2.43 -8.01 15.50
N ASN A 36 2.56 -8.31 14.22
CA ASN A 36 1.51 -8.80 13.33
C ASN A 36 0.31 -7.85 13.12
N ALA A 37 0.33 -6.65 13.69
CA ALA A 37 -0.73 -5.67 13.47
C ALA A 37 -0.54 -4.94 12.13
N ASN A 38 -1.67 -4.47 11.58
CA ASN A 38 -1.74 -3.74 10.33
C ASN A 38 -1.20 -2.31 10.49
N LEU A 39 -0.34 -1.88 9.57
CA LEU A 39 0.26 -0.54 9.58
C LEU A 39 -0.72 0.56 9.16
N LEU A 40 -1.79 0.20 8.46
CA LEU A 40 -2.79 1.13 7.93
C LEU A 40 -4.13 1.05 8.66
N ALA A 41 -4.17 0.53 9.89
CA ALA A 41 -5.41 0.34 10.64
C ALA A 41 -6.25 1.62 10.80
N SER A 42 -5.59 2.78 10.86
CA SER A 42 -6.21 4.12 10.87
C SER A 42 -5.89 4.92 9.59
N GLY A 43 -5.52 4.22 8.51
CA GLY A 43 -5.14 4.85 7.25
C GLY A 43 -6.29 5.60 6.59
N THR A 44 -5.97 6.71 5.96
CA THR A 44 -6.91 7.51 5.18
C THR A 44 -6.89 7.06 3.73
N LEU A 45 -8.05 6.73 3.20
CA LEU A 45 -8.26 6.42 1.80
C LEU A 45 -8.23 7.73 0.99
N ASN A 46 -7.17 7.93 0.20
CA ASN A 46 -7.00 9.17 -0.59
C ASN A 46 -7.70 9.08 -1.95
N VAL A 47 -7.59 7.93 -2.60
CA VAL A 47 -8.25 7.64 -3.89
C VAL A 47 -8.77 6.22 -3.85
N ASN A 48 -10.04 6.07 -4.14
CA ASN A 48 -10.70 4.77 -4.26
C ASN A 48 -11.48 4.69 -5.56
N GLN A 49 -11.01 3.84 -6.45
CA GLN A 49 -11.87 3.37 -7.53
C GLN A 49 -12.58 2.10 -7.03
N THR A 50 -13.84 2.24 -6.68
CA THR A 50 -14.67 1.18 -6.08
C THR A 50 -14.72 -0.12 -6.90
N VAL A 51 -14.37 -0.04 -8.17
CA VAL A 51 -14.25 -1.21 -9.06
C VAL A 51 -13.15 -2.18 -8.63
N LEU A 52 -12.10 -1.70 -7.94
CA LEU A 52 -10.99 -2.55 -7.47
C LEU A 52 -11.38 -3.36 -6.24
N GLY A 53 -12.09 -2.75 -5.31
CA GLY A 53 -12.44 -3.37 -4.03
C GLY A 53 -12.79 -2.36 -2.95
N THR A 54 -12.76 -2.83 -1.71
CA THR A 54 -13.07 -2.04 -0.51
C THR A 54 -11.88 -2.01 0.45
N PHE A 55 -11.65 -0.86 1.09
CA PHE A 55 -10.67 -0.71 2.15
C PHE A 55 -11.36 -0.41 3.48
N SER A 56 -11.06 -1.21 4.49
CA SER A 56 -11.60 -1.03 5.85
C SER A 56 -10.64 -1.56 6.90
N GLY A 57 -10.40 -0.79 7.96
CA GLY A 57 -9.55 -1.21 9.10
C GLY A 57 -8.13 -1.62 8.73
N GLY A 58 -7.58 -1.06 7.64
CA GLY A 58 -6.25 -1.39 7.14
C GLY A 58 -6.19 -2.55 6.16
N THR A 59 -7.31 -3.21 5.89
CA THR A 59 -7.43 -4.34 4.97
C THR A 59 -8.10 -3.91 3.68
N PHE A 60 -7.50 -4.25 2.55
CA PHE A 60 -8.11 -4.11 1.23
C PHE A 60 -8.68 -5.46 0.78
N THR A 61 -9.92 -5.48 0.33
CA THR A 61 -10.59 -6.67 -0.23
C THR A 61 -10.83 -6.46 -1.72
N PHE A 62 -10.28 -7.33 -2.56
CA PHE A 62 -10.42 -7.27 -4.01
C PHE A 62 -11.84 -7.68 -4.45
N THR A 63 -12.49 -6.86 -5.26
CA THR A 63 -13.79 -7.22 -5.86
C THR A 63 -13.62 -8.25 -6.98
N ASN A 64 -12.57 -8.10 -7.78
CA ASN A 64 -12.29 -8.97 -8.93
C ASN A 64 -10.86 -9.50 -8.84
N GLY A 65 -10.63 -10.67 -9.43
CA GLY A 65 -9.28 -11.20 -9.66
C GLY A 65 -8.55 -10.44 -10.77
N GLY A 66 -7.24 -10.58 -10.81
CA GLY A 66 -6.38 -9.96 -11.81
C GLY A 66 -4.94 -9.83 -11.36
N THR A 67 -4.14 -9.12 -12.17
CA THR A 67 -2.76 -8.78 -11.83
C THR A 67 -2.67 -7.31 -11.46
N PHE A 68 -2.01 -7.04 -10.34
CA PHE A 68 -1.90 -5.70 -9.77
C PHE A 68 -0.45 -5.36 -9.47
N LEU A 69 -0.07 -4.11 -9.72
CA LEU A 69 1.14 -3.50 -9.19
C LEU A 69 0.82 -2.97 -7.79
N ILE A 70 1.55 -3.48 -6.81
CA ILE A 70 1.42 -3.09 -5.40
C ILE A 70 2.65 -2.28 -5.01
N LEU A 71 2.44 -1.02 -4.62
CA LEU A 71 3.48 -0.15 -4.06
C LEU A 71 3.14 0.07 -2.58
N TYR A 72 4.12 -0.10 -1.72
CA TYR A 72 3.90 0.04 -0.27
C TYR A 72 5.19 0.44 0.43
N GLY A 73 5.03 0.98 1.64
CA GLY A 73 6.17 1.38 2.43
C GLY A 73 5.78 1.83 3.83
N PHE A 74 6.81 2.02 4.65
CA PHE A 74 6.67 2.51 6.02
C PHE A 74 7.90 3.30 6.46
N SER A 75 7.75 4.13 7.48
CA SER A 75 8.82 4.92 8.08
C SER A 75 9.02 4.48 9.54
N PRO A 76 10.05 3.65 9.84
CA PRO A 76 10.33 3.25 11.22
C PRO A 76 10.86 4.43 12.04
N ALA A 77 10.35 4.59 13.28
CA ALA A 77 10.70 5.70 14.16
C ALA A 77 11.67 5.32 15.28
N ASN A 78 11.80 4.05 15.61
CA ASN A 78 12.66 3.57 16.70
C ASN A 78 14.02 3.10 16.21
N GLY A 79 15.04 3.22 17.08
CA GLY A 79 16.42 2.83 16.86
C GLY A 79 16.68 1.31 16.75
N GLY A 80 15.71 0.50 16.36
CA GLY A 80 15.83 -0.95 16.16
C GLY A 80 15.56 -1.36 14.72
N ASN A 81 15.88 -2.60 14.39
CA ASN A 81 15.48 -3.19 13.12
C ASN A 81 13.97 -3.33 13.09
N SER A 82 13.34 -2.77 12.08
CA SER A 82 11.90 -2.86 11.82
C SER A 82 11.66 -3.54 10.48
N SER A 83 10.59 -4.29 10.39
CA SER A 83 10.21 -4.98 9.16
C SER A 83 8.71 -4.87 8.94
N CYS A 84 8.32 -4.59 7.70
CA CYS A 84 6.96 -4.80 7.25
C CYS A 84 6.92 -5.81 6.11
N ALA A 85 5.77 -6.40 5.91
CA ALA A 85 5.50 -7.29 4.78
C ALA A 85 4.04 -7.12 4.32
N LEU A 86 3.75 -7.63 3.13
CA LEU A 86 2.37 -7.81 2.69
C LEU A 86 1.86 -9.20 3.08
N ARG A 87 0.58 -9.26 3.38
CA ARG A 87 -0.15 -10.50 3.66
C ARG A 87 -1.35 -10.59 2.73
N LEU A 88 -1.43 -11.67 1.96
CA LEU A 88 -2.56 -11.97 1.09
C LEU A 88 -3.41 -13.07 1.71
N SER A 89 -4.67 -12.78 1.99
CA SER A 89 -5.62 -13.72 2.60
C SER A 89 -5.04 -14.46 3.81
N GLY A 90 -4.36 -13.71 4.69
CA GLY A 90 -3.72 -14.22 5.91
C GLY A 90 -2.31 -14.80 5.73
N ASN A 91 -1.83 -14.98 4.50
CA ASN A 91 -0.52 -15.58 4.22
C ASN A 91 0.51 -14.51 3.85
N THR A 92 1.67 -14.53 4.51
CA THR A 92 2.77 -13.61 4.21
C THR A 92 3.33 -13.87 2.81
N ILE A 93 3.46 -12.81 2.02
CA ILE A 93 4.10 -12.86 0.70
C ILE A 93 5.61 -12.72 0.92
N THR A 94 6.36 -13.80 0.73
CA THR A 94 7.81 -13.86 1.04
C THR A 94 8.61 -12.76 0.34
N GLY A 95 8.32 -12.46 -0.93
CA GLY A 95 9.00 -11.40 -1.70
C GLY A 95 8.64 -9.97 -1.30
N SER A 96 7.73 -9.78 -0.34
CA SER A 96 7.25 -8.48 0.10
C SER A 96 7.92 -7.97 1.38
N ILE A 97 8.87 -8.70 1.94
CA ILE A 97 9.49 -8.31 3.21
C ILE A 97 10.40 -7.10 2.97
N ASN A 98 10.11 -6.03 3.69
CA ASN A 98 10.82 -4.76 3.63
C ASN A 98 11.43 -4.43 4.99
N HIS A 99 12.75 -4.23 5.04
CA HIS A 99 13.49 -3.98 6.28
C HIS A 99 13.94 -2.53 6.39
N GLY A 100 13.81 -1.97 7.58
CA GLY A 100 14.33 -0.66 7.93
C GLY A 100 15.14 -0.70 9.20
N SER A 101 16.27 0.00 9.24
CA SER A 101 16.96 0.31 10.48
C SER A 101 16.35 1.56 11.10
N GLY A 102 15.95 1.46 12.35
CA GLY A 102 15.36 2.58 13.07
C GLY A 102 16.35 3.71 13.34
N GLY A 103 15.79 4.89 13.58
CA GLY A 103 16.52 6.10 13.92
C GLY A 103 16.62 7.13 12.79
N GLN A 104 16.38 6.75 11.55
CA GLN A 104 16.43 7.71 10.44
C GLN A 104 15.07 8.25 9.99
N GLN A 105 13.98 7.66 10.45
CA GLN A 105 12.61 8.07 10.10
C GLN A 105 12.43 8.33 8.59
N THR A 106 13.07 7.48 7.79
CA THR A 106 13.04 7.55 6.33
C THR A 106 11.99 6.57 5.82
N LEU A 107 11.20 7.00 4.87
CA LEU A 107 10.19 6.15 4.23
C LEU A 107 10.90 5.08 3.38
N ILE A 108 10.70 3.82 3.75
CA ILE A 108 11.24 2.65 3.06
C ILE A 108 10.13 2.07 2.20
N SER A 109 10.40 1.93 0.91
CA SER A 109 9.42 1.57 -0.09
C SER A 109 9.80 0.30 -0.83
N ASN A 110 8.79 -0.44 -1.28
CA ASN A 110 8.96 -1.58 -2.16
C ASN A 110 7.78 -1.67 -3.15
N ALA A 111 7.95 -2.46 -4.19
CA ALA A 111 6.95 -2.70 -5.21
C ALA A 111 6.98 -4.15 -5.69
N LEU A 112 5.82 -4.73 -5.98
CA LEU A 112 5.74 -6.07 -6.58
C LEU A 112 4.49 -6.19 -7.46
N LEU A 113 4.54 -7.12 -8.41
CA LEU A 113 3.35 -7.59 -9.13
C LEU A 113 2.72 -8.75 -8.36
N LEU A 114 1.42 -8.70 -8.19
CA LEU A 114 0.65 -9.70 -7.45
C LEU A 114 -0.58 -10.13 -8.26
N THR A 115 -0.75 -11.43 -8.45
CA THR A 115 -1.98 -12.00 -8.99
C THR A 115 -2.88 -12.42 -7.83
N VAL A 116 -4.13 -11.98 -7.85
CA VAL A 116 -5.11 -12.23 -6.79
C VAL A 116 -6.41 -12.76 -7.36
N GLY A 117 -7.19 -13.43 -6.53
CA GLY A 117 -8.58 -13.83 -6.80
C GLY A 117 -9.57 -12.78 -6.29
N ALA A 118 -10.82 -12.90 -6.77
CA ALA A 118 -11.93 -12.14 -6.19
C ALA A 118 -12.15 -12.54 -4.72
N GLY A 119 -12.33 -11.58 -3.84
CA GLY A 119 -12.48 -11.78 -2.39
C GLY A 119 -11.18 -11.92 -1.62
N ASP A 120 -10.02 -11.99 -2.29
CA ASP A 120 -8.73 -11.95 -1.59
C ASP A 120 -8.56 -10.66 -0.81
N THR A 121 -7.89 -10.75 0.33
CA THR A 121 -7.60 -9.60 1.20
C THR A 121 -6.11 -9.31 1.20
N LEU A 122 -5.75 -8.02 1.15
CA LEU A 122 -4.36 -7.54 1.18
C LEU A 122 -4.16 -6.58 2.35
N GLU A 123 -3.07 -6.78 3.08
CA GLU A 123 -2.67 -5.95 4.22
C GLU A 123 -1.18 -5.69 4.18
N ILE A 124 -0.75 -4.51 4.65
CA ILE A 124 0.64 -4.25 5.06
C ILE A 124 0.72 -4.36 6.58
N PHE A 125 1.59 -5.21 7.10
CA PHE A 125 1.64 -5.51 8.53
C PHE A 125 3.06 -5.46 9.10
N ASN A 126 3.17 -5.28 10.42
CA ASN A 126 4.42 -5.36 11.15
C ASN A 126 4.92 -6.81 11.22
N ASN A 127 6.01 -7.10 10.53
CA ASN A 127 6.66 -8.42 10.46
C ASN A 127 7.96 -8.49 11.27
N THR A 128 8.13 -7.63 12.27
CA THR A 128 9.38 -7.51 13.04
C THR A 128 9.56 -8.61 14.10
N GLY A 129 8.48 -9.23 14.53
CA GLY A 129 8.46 -10.14 15.68
C GLY A 129 8.26 -9.42 17.04
N SER A 130 8.21 -8.09 17.04
CA SER A 130 7.97 -7.24 18.22
C SER A 130 7.16 -6.00 17.83
N SER A 131 6.69 -5.24 18.82
CA SER A 131 6.07 -3.94 18.56
C SER A 131 7.10 -2.97 18.00
N ILE A 132 6.68 -2.19 16.99
CA ILE A 132 7.47 -1.10 16.40
C ILE A 132 6.75 0.23 16.58
N GLN A 133 7.49 1.31 16.36
CA GLN A 133 6.89 2.62 16.15
C GLN A 133 7.17 3.08 14.72
N ILE A 134 6.15 3.62 14.08
CA ILE A 134 6.26 4.30 12.79
C ILE A 134 6.03 5.80 12.99
N GLY A 135 6.83 6.62 12.32
CA GLY A 135 6.79 8.06 12.53
C GLY A 135 7.74 8.79 11.61
N THR A 136 7.78 10.11 11.75
CA THR A 136 8.64 10.98 10.96
C THR A 136 9.00 12.24 11.75
N GLN A 137 10.15 12.83 11.43
CA GLN A 137 10.59 14.13 11.94
C GLN A 137 10.12 15.24 11.00
N ASN A 138 8.88 15.66 11.16
CA ASN A 138 8.35 16.78 10.39
C ASN A 138 8.56 18.09 11.14
N PRO A 139 8.53 19.23 10.45
CA PRO A 139 8.36 20.53 11.11
C PRO A 139 7.11 20.53 12.00
N ALA A 140 7.16 21.25 13.11
CA ALA A 140 6.06 21.30 14.08
C ALA A 140 4.74 21.66 13.41
N GLY A 141 3.68 20.88 13.71
CA GLY A 141 2.33 21.11 13.17
C GLY A 141 2.06 20.53 11.78
N GLN A 142 3.04 19.92 11.11
CA GLN A 142 2.83 19.26 9.83
C GLN A 142 2.58 17.77 10.01
N GLN A 143 1.78 17.21 9.12
CA GLN A 143 1.57 15.77 9.00
C GLN A 143 2.42 15.20 7.86
N ALA A 144 2.94 14.00 8.03
CA ALA A 144 3.58 13.27 6.94
C ALA A 144 3.14 11.82 6.92
N THR A 145 3.26 11.23 5.73
CA THR A 145 2.97 9.81 5.49
C THR A 145 4.01 8.95 6.19
N VAL A 146 3.56 8.04 7.04
CA VAL A 146 4.41 7.09 7.76
C VAL A 146 4.21 5.63 7.34
N ALA A 147 3.12 5.34 6.63
CA ALA A 147 2.91 4.10 5.89
C ALA A 147 1.96 4.36 4.72
N TYR A 148 2.08 3.58 3.66
CA TYR A 148 1.19 3.69 2.52
C TYR A 148 1.03 2.34 1.78
N LEU A 149 -0.09 2.24 1.07
CA LEU A 149 -0.39 1.17 0.13
C LEU A 149 -1.06 1.78 -1.11
N THR A 150 -0.48 1.54 -2.27
CA THR A 150 -1.07 1.91 -3.56
C THR A 150 -1.23 0.65 -4.40
N ILE A 151 -2.41 0.46 -4.97
CA ILE A 151 -2.78 -0.71 -5.77
C ILE A 151 -3.19 -0.20 -7.14
N VAL A 152 -2.55 -0.70 -8.19
CA VAL A 152 -2.85 -0.35 -9.59
C VAL A 152 -3.16 -1.63 -10.35
N GLN A 153 -4.31 -1.70 -11.00
CA GLN A 153 -4.68 -2.82 -11.86
C GLN A 153 -3.85 -2.78 -13.14
N VAL A 154 -3.23 -3.91 -13.49
CA VAL A 154 -2.41 -4.06 -14.69
C VAL A 154 -3.13 -4.90 -15.74
N SER A 155 -3.87 -5.92 -15.32
CA SER A 155 -4.69 -6.77 -16.21
C SER A 155 -5.81 -7.44 -15.43
#